data_eb9179f0be86e1ea45120e16ed03d15d
#
_entry.id   eb9179f0be86e1ea45120e16ed03d15d
#
_cell.length_a   1.000
_cell.length_b   1.000
_cell.length_c   1.000
_cell.angle_alpha   90.00
_cell.angle_beta   90.00
_cell.angle_gamma   90.00
#
_symmetry.space_group_name_H-M   'P 1'
#
loop_
_entity.id
_entity.type
_entity.pdbx_description
1 polymer ?
#
loop_
_entity_poly.entity_id
_entity_poly.type
_entity_poly.pdbx_seq_one_letter_code
_entity_poly.pdbx_strand_id
1 'polypeptide(L)'
;MKKLMMVAMAIIVATGACFSADRFEKRAKKEAKQMMSGKKEPAWQVAPGKQPLDMQLAKAYRMEEELTDEGEPKWIIGTAMSIGENFDGAKMQATTLAIQEIARSIQTTVAAEIQSTGGNEQLAADEAATAMKAVLGGSQWIMNTIGRTIPVVECYQILPNKNKNVRITIAYNVKTANERAKKALREELVKQGVEISEKLENFLNDK
;
A
#
# COMPACT_ATOMS: atom_id res chain seq x y z
N MET A 1 15.64 16.36 40.17
CA MET A 1 16.32 15.89 38.93
C MET A 1 15.44 15.02 38.02
N LYS A 2 14.65 14.05 38.53
CA LYS A 2 13.77 13.20 37.65
C LYS A 2 12.67 13.97 36.91
N LYS A 3 12.07 15.02 37.46
CA LYS A 3 11.02 15.82 36.81
C LYS A 3 11.55 16.69 35.66
N LEU A 4 12.79 17.15 35.74
CA LEU A 4 13.43 17.95 34.68
C LEU A 4 13.78 17.10 33.42
N MET A 5 14.12 15.82 33.66
CA MET A 5 14.44 14.88 32.55
C MET A 5 13.21 14.47 31.75
N MET A 6 12.02 14.36 32.36
CA MET A 6 10.77 14.07 31.64
C MET A 6 10.32 15.23 30.73
N VAL A 7 10.53 16.49 31.15
CA VAL A 7 10.19 17.66 30.36
C VAL A 7 11.12 17.76 29.12
N ALA A 8 12.41 17.43 29.27
CA ALA A 8 13.36 17.41 28.15
C ALA A 8 13.03 16.32 27.10
N MET A 9 12.56 15.13 27.51
CA MET A 9 12.14 14.06 26.60
C MET A 9 10.88 14.42 25.80
N ALA A 10 9.90 15.09 26.44
CA ALA A 10 8.69 15.53 25.76
C ALA A 10 8.96 16.59 24.68
N ILE A 11 9.94 17.47 24.89
CA ILE A 11 10.31 18.52 23.93
C ILE A 11 11.04 17.92 22.71
N ILE A 12 11.84 16.86 22.88
CA ILE A 12 12.57 16.20 21.78
C ILE A 12 11.59 15.47 20.85
N VAL A 13 10.54 14.83 21.36
CA VAL A 13 9.52 14.16 20.55
C VAL A 13 8.70 15.16 19.73
N ALA A 14 8.34 16.32 20.29
CA ALA A 14 7.58 17.35 19.60
C ALA A 14 8.38 18.03 18.46
N THR A 15 9.71 18.19 18.62
CA THR A 15 10.55 18.78 17.57
C THR A 15 10.82 17.81 16.41
N GLY A 16 10.89 16.50 16.66
CA GLY A 16 11.05 15.49 15.62
C GLY A 16 9.89 15.44 14.61
N ALA A 17 8.65 15.53 15.09
CA ALA A 17 7.46 15.50 14.26
C ALA A 17 7.33 16.73 13.33
N CYS A 18 7.72 17.92 13.78
CA CYS A 18 7.70 19.12 12.94
C CYS A 18 8.78 19.11 11.86
N PHE A 19 9.96 18.56 12.13
CA PHE A 19 11.05 18.45 11.15
C PHE A 19 10.73 17.46 10.02
N SER A 20 10.03 16.38 10.29
CA SER A 20 9.65 15.39 9.28
C SER A 20 8.57 15.95 8.33
N ALA A 21 7.57 16.66 8.85
CA ALA A 21 6.50 17.26 8.04
C ALA A 21 7.03 18.25 7.00
N ASP A 22 7.95 19.13 7.39
CA ASP A 22 8.58 20.13 6.49
C ASP A 22 9.41 19.44 5.38
N ARG A 23 10.05 18.30 5.67
CA ARG A 23 10.81 17.52 4.69
C ARG A 23 9.91 16.98 3.57
N PHE A 24 8.77 16.41 3.90
CA PHE A 24 7.83 15.88 2.91
C PHE A 24 7.24 16.99 2.02
N GLU A 25 6.88 18.10 2.62
CA GLU A 25 6.35 19.25 1.87
C GLU A 25 7.38 19.86 0.92
N LYS A 26 8.63 20.03 1.35
CA LYS A 26 9.72 20.51 0.49
C LYS A 26 9.99 19.59 -0.68
N ARG A 27 10.05 18.25 -0.41
CA ARG A 27 10.23 17.22 -1.43
C ARG A 27 9.06 17.26 -2.43
N ALA A 28 7.82 17.26 -1.93
CA ALA A 28 6.61 17.29 -2.74
C ALA A 28 6.50 18.55 -3.63
N LYS A 29 6.79 19.73 -3.09
CA LYS A 29 6.80 20.99 -3.85
C LYS A 29 7.84 20.95 -4.98
N LYS A 30 9.04 20.42 -4.70
CA LYS A 30 10.10 20.28 -5.72
C LYS A 30 9.66 19.35 -6.85
N GLU A 31 9.13 18.17 -6.51
CA GLU A 31 8.67 17.18 -7.48
C GLU A 31 7.46 17.68 -8.28
N ALA A 32 6.45 18.23 -7.61
CA ALA A 32 5.29 18.81 -8.27
C ALA A 32 5.68 19.90 -9.29
N LYS A 33 6.57 20.81 -8.89
CA LYS A 33 7.10 21.83 -9.80
C LYS A 33 7.82 21.24 -11.02
N GLN A 34 8.57 20.16 -10.83
CA GLN A 34 9.27 19.47 -11.91
C GLN A 34 8.25 18.79 -12.86
N MET A 35 7.29 18.06 -12.32
CA MET A 35 6.24 17.37 -13.08
C MET A 35 5.38 18.34 -13.89
N MET A 36 5.01 19.47 -13.29
CA MET A 36 4.15 20.48 -13.92
C MET A 36 4.91 21.42 -14.90
N SER A 37 6.25 21.40 -14.90
CA SER A 37 7.05 22.33 -15.71
C SER A 37 7.01 22.06 -17.23
N GLY A 38 6.68 20.86 -17.65
CA GLY A 38 6.65 20.46 -19.06
C GLY A 38 7.99 20.54 -19.81
N LYS A 39 9.13 20.65 -19.09
CA LYS A 39 10.44 20.86 -19.73
C LYS A 39 11.02 19.63 -20.42
N LYS A 40 10.77 18.44 -19.90
CA LYS A 40 11.31 17.16 -20.41
C LYS A 40 10.22 16.28 -21.01
N GLU A 41 9.05 16.33 -20.44
CA GLU A 41 7.85 15.55 -20.78
C GLU A 41 6.63 16.48 -20.79
N PRO A 42 5.51 16.10 -21.39
CA PRO A 42 4.27 16.87 -21.26
C PRO A 42 3.95 17.18 -19.80
N ALA A 43 3.54 18.41 -19.52
CA ALA A 43 3.25 18.83 -18.15
C ALA A 43 2.15 17.99 -17.51
N TRP A 44 2.36 17.54 -16.30
CA TRP A 44 1.35 16.89 -15.48
C TRP A 44 0.32 17.92 -14.99
N GLN A 45 -0.92 17.53 -15.01
CA GLN A 45 -2.08 18.29 -14.56
C GLN A 45 -2.78 17.55 -13.44
N VAL A 46 -3.31 18.29 -12.50
CA VAL A 46 -4.14 17.72 -11.43
C VAL A 46 -5.50 17.31 -11.99
N ALA A 47 -5.99 16.15 -11.61
CA ALA A 47 -7.33 15.72 -12.00
C ALA A 47 -8.40 16.67 -11.43
N PRO A 48 -9.51 16.92 -12.17
CA PRO A 48 -10.56 17.83 -11.73
C PRO A 48 -11.08 17.51 -10.32
N GLY A 49 -11.25 18.53 -9.49
CA GLY A 49 -11.76 18.38 -8.11
C GLY A 49 -10.76 17.81 -7.09
N LYS A 50 -9.49 17.64 -7.46
CA LYS A 50 -8.44 17.15 -6.57
C LYS A 50 -7.62 18.29 -5.98
N GLN A 51 -6.95 17.99 -4.85
CA GLN A 51 -6.02 18.91 -4.22
C GLN A 51 -4.82 19.21 -5.14
N PRO A 52 -4.10 20.34 -4.94
CA PRO A 52 -2.85 20.62 -5.64
C PRO A 52 -1.86 19.44 -5.59
N LEU A 53 -1.07 19.25 -6.64
CA LEU A 53 -0.20 18.08 -6.79
C LEU A 53 0.84 17.98 -5.66
N ASP A 54 1.38 19.09 -5.19
CA ASP A 54 2.31 19.13 -4.07
C ASP A 54 1.68 18.63 -2.77
N MET A 55 0.41 18.96 -2.52
CA MET A 55 -0.32 18.45 -1.35
C MET A 55 -0.61 16.94 -1.45
N GLN A 56 -0.96 16.47 -2.65
CA GLN A 56 -1.17 15.05 -2.90
C GLN A 56 0.13 14.25 -2.69
N LEU A 57 1.25 14.73 -3.24
CA LEU A 57 2.56 14.10 -3.09
C LEU A 57 3.05 14.13 -1.63
N ALA A 58 2.85 15.25 -0.92
CA ALA A 58 3.22 15.34 0.50
C ALA A 58 2.43 14.33 1.35
N LYS A 59 1.15 14.11 1.04
CA LYS A 59 0.33 13.08 1.68
C LYS A 59 0.87 11.68 1.37
N ALA A 60 1.22 11.40 0.10
CA ALA A 60 1.79 10.11 -0.29
C ALA A 60 3.06 9.80 0.49
N TYR A 61 4.01 10.73 0.56
CA TYR A 61 5.26 10.55 1.30
C TYR A 61 5.07 10.35 2.80
N ARG A 62 4.09 11.05 3.41
CA ARG A 62 3.76 10.82 4.83
C ARG A 62 3.22 9.41 5.05
N MET A 63 2.29 8.96 4.20
CA MET A 63 1.72 7.61 4.32
C MET A 63 2.76 6.52 4.06
N GLU A 64 3.73 6.76 3.16
CA GLU A 64 4.81 5.83 2.85
C GLU A 64 5.74 5.58 4.04
N GLU A 65 5.97 6.61 4.88
CA GLU A 65 6.86 6.54 6.05
C GLU A 65 6.08 6.43 7.39
N GLU A 66 4.74 6.36 7.36
CA GLU A 66 3.93 6.24 8.57
C GLU A 66 4.01 4.82 9.13
N LEU A 67 4.44 4.72 10.39
CA LEU A 67 4.56 3.47 11.13
C LEU A 67 3.43 3.34 12.15
N THR A 68 3.16 2.11 12.57
CA THR A 68 2.32 1.79 13.72
C THR A 68 3.09 2.05 15.02
N ASP A 69 2.42 1.91 16.16
CA ASP A 69 3.06 2.05 17.48
C ASP A 69 4.12 0.95 17.71
N GLU A 70 4.02 -0.18 17.00
CA GLU A 70 4.97 -1.30 17.01
C GLU A 70 6.16 -1.08 16.06
N GLY A 71 6.16 0.01 15.28
CA GLY A 71 7.23 0.35 14.34
C GLY A 71 7.09 -0.29 12.96
N GLU A 72 5.96 -0.93 12.67
CA GLU A 72 5.68 -1.57 11.38
C GLU A 72 5.03 -0.58 10.40
N PRO A 73 5.19 -0.77 9.07
CA PRO A 73 4.51 0.06 8.07
C PRO A 73 2.99 0.03 8.25
N LYS A 74 2.37 1.22 8.27
CA LYS A 74 0.91 1.33 8.44
C LYS A 74 0.15 1.20 7.13
N TRP A 75 0.78 1.52 5.99
CA TRP A 75 0.15 1.59 4.68
C TRP A 75 0.91 0.81 3.62
N ILE A 76 0.17 0.13 2.77
CA ILE A 76 0.65 -0.39 1.49
C ILE A 76 0.29 0.65 0.44
N ILE A 77 1.28 1.11 -0.33
CA ILE A 77 1.10 2.09 -1.40
C ILE A 77 1.19 1.38 -2.75
N GLY A 78 0.15 1.52 -3.56
CA GLY A 78 0.16 1.07 -4.95
C GLY A 78 0.16 2.28 -5.89
N THR A 79 1.10 2.32 -6.82
CA THR A 79 1.20 3.38 -7.82
C THR A 79 1.25 2.80 -9.23
N ALA A 80 0.38 3.27 -10.10
CA ALA A 80 0.38 2.84 -11.49
C ALA A 80 0.07 3.98 -12.45
N MET A 81 0.46 3.79 -13.70
CA MET A 81 0.15 4.68 -14.81
C MET A 81 -0.50 3.88 -15.93
N SER A 82 -1.40 4.53 -16.65
CA SER A 82 -2.01 3.97 -17.85
C SER A 82 -2.29 5.05 -18.88
N ILE A 83 -2.16 4.67 -20.15
CA ILE A 83 -2.43 5.53 -21.29
C ILE A 83 -3.73 5.09 -21.96
N GLY A 84 -4.63 6.03 -22.22
CA GLY A 84 -5.88 5.79 -22.93
C GLY A 84 -6.30 7.00 -23.75
N GLU A 85 -7.25 6.83 -24.64
CA GLU A 85 -7.79 7.90 -25.48
C GLU A 85 -8.55 8.94 -24.64
N ASN A 86 -9.21 8.49 -23.58
CA ASN A 86 -9.92 9.34 -22.62
C ASN A 86 -9.40 9.16 -21.19
N PHE A 87 -9.66 10.16 -20.36
CA PHE A 87 -9.20 10.19 -18.97
C PHE A 87 -9.79 9.06 -18.12
N ASP A 88 -11.09 8.79 -18.24
CA ASP A 88 -11.79 7.84 -17.37
C ASP A 88 -11.35 6.40 -17.64
N GLY A 89 -11.18 6.01 -18.90
CA GLY A 89 -10.64 4.69 -19.29
C GLY A 89 -9.22 4.49 -18.77
N ALA A 90 -8.34 5.47 -18.99
CA ALA A 90 -6.97 5.42 -18.50
C ALA A 90 -6.93 5.39 -16.95
N LYS A 91 -7.76 6.18 -16.29
CA LYS A 91 -7.90 6.18 -14.82
C LYS A 91 -8.35 4.82 -14.28
N MET A 92 -9.37 4.23 -14.89
CA MET A 92 -9.88 2.91 -14.48
C MET A 92 -8.78 1.85 -14.59
N GLN A 93 -8.06 1.84 -15.70
CA GLN A 93 -6.97 0.90 -15.92
C GLN A 93 -5.80 1.15 -14.94
N ALA A 94 -5.38 2.40 -14.73
CA ALA A 94 -4.33 2.75 -13.76
C ALA A 94 -4.74 2.35 -12.33
N THR A 95 -6.02 2.55 -11.95
CA THR A 95 -6.53 2.13 -10.64
C THR A 95 -6.46 0.60 -10.49
N THR A 96 -6.87 -0.16 -11.50
CA THR A 96 -6.78 -1.62 -11.48
C THR A 96 -5.33 -2.09 -11.32
N LEU A 97 -4.39 -1.48 -12.05
CA LEU A 97 -2.97 -1.81 -11.93
C LEU A 97 -2.41 -1.46 -10.55
N ALA A 98 -2.81 -0.34 -9.96
CA ALA A 98 -2.41 0.03 -8.60
C ALA A 98 -2.97 -0.93 -7.53
N ILE A 99 -4.20 -1.44 -7.72
CA ILE A 99 -4.77 -2.49 -6.87
C ILE A 99 -4.00 -3.81 -7.03
N GLN A 100 -3.58 -4.16 -8.25
CA GLN A 100 -2.76 -5.35 -8.49
C GLN A 100 -1.40 -5.25 -7.78
N GLU A 101 -0.78 -4.07 -7.75
CA GLU A 101 0.46 -3.83 -7.01
C GLU A 101 0.27 -4.06 -5.51
N ILE A 102 -0.81 -3.51 -4.92
CA ILE A 102 -1.17 -3.77 -3.52
C ILE A 102 -1.39 -5.27 -3.28
N ALA A 103 -2.13 -5.96 -4.16
CA ALA A 103 -2.39 -7.39 -4.02
C ALA A 103 -1.11 -8.23 -4.03
N ARG A 104 -0.14 -7.88 -4.88
CA ARG A 104 1.18 -8.53 -4.89
C ARG A 104 1.96 -8.30 -3.61
N SER A 105 1.92 -7.08 -3.06
CA SER A 105 2.55 -6.76 -1.78
C SER A 105 1.96 -7.60 -0.65
N ILE A 106 0.62 -7.69 -0.56
CA ILE A 106 -0.09 -8.52 0.41
C ILE A 106 0.30 -10.00 0.25
N GLN A 107 0.30 -10.49 -1.00
CA GLN A 107 0.69 -11.87 -1.31
C GLN A 107 2.10 -12.19 -0.79
N THR A 108 3.05 -11.28 -1.02
CA THR A 108 4.44 -11.43 -0.56
C THR A 108 4.52 -11.44 0.96
N THR A 109 3.79 -10.55 1.63
CA THR A 109 3.76 -10.48 3.11
C THR A 109 3.20 -11.76 3.72
N VAL A 110 2.02 -12.23 3.26
CA VAL A 110 1.40 -13.46 3.77
C VAL A 110 2.27 -14.68 3.48
N ALA A 111 2.90 -14.76 2.29
CA ALA A 111 3.84 -15.83 1.98
C ALA A 111 5.06 -15.83 2.91
N ALA A 112 5.61 -14.66 3.23
CA ALA A 112 6.73 -14.54 4.17
C ALA A 112 6.33 -14.95 5.61
N GLU A 113 5.12 -14.57 6.05
CA GLU A 113 4.58 -15.00 7.35
C GLU A 113 4.43 -16.53 7.42
N ILE A 114 3.85 -17.18 6.39
CA ILE A 114 3.73 -18.65 6.33
C ILE A 114 5.11 -19.29 6.39
N GLN A 115 6.09 -18.77 5.64
CA GLN A 115 7.44 -19.33 5.63
C GLN A 115 8.11 -19.19 7.00
N SER A 116 7.96 -18.07 7.68
CA SER A 116 8.49 -17.84 9.03
C SER A 116 7.84 -18.78 10.06
N THR A 117 6.53 -18.93 10.00
CA THR A 117 5.75 -19.77 10.92
C THR A 117 6.05 -21.26 10.72
N GLY A 118 6.18 -21.70 9.47
CA GLY A 118 6.61 -23.08 9.16
C GLY A 118 8.05 -23.38 9.59
N GLY A 119 8.95 -22.41 9.44
CA GLY A 119 10.34 -22.56 9.91
C GLY A 119 10.51 -22.65 11.43
N ASN A 120 9.54 -22.12 12.18
CA ASN A 120 9.53 -22.16 13.65
C ASN A 120 8.69 -23.32 14.23
N GLU A 121 8.33 -24.32 13.43
CA GLU A 121 7.49 -25.49 13.81
C GLU A 121 6.09 -25.14 14.36
N GLN A 122 5.65 -23.90 14.17
CA GLN A 122 4.30 -23.48 14.55
C GLN A 122 3.22 -24.03 13.61
N LEU A 123 3.58 -24.27 12.33
CA LEU A 123 2.78 -25.00 11.36
C LEU A 123 3.48 -26.30 10.96
N ALA A 124 2.72 -27.33 10.66
CA ALA A 124 3.28 -28.54 10.05
C ALA A 124 3.80 -28.22 8.64
N ALA A 125 4.89 -28.90 8.21
CA ALA A 125 5.56 -28.60 6.94
C ALA A 125 4.64 -28.77 5.72
N ASP A 126 3.73 -29.73 5.74
CA ASP A 126 2.73 -30.00 4.70
C ASP A 126 1.61 -28.93 4.70
N GLU A 127 1.18 -28.47 5.86
CA GLU A 127 0.23 -27.37 6.00
C GLU A 127 0.82 -26.07 5.49
N ALA A 128 2.06 -25.74 5.89
CA ALA A 128 2.77 -24.57 5.41
C ALA A 128 2.95 -24.61 3.88
N ALA A 129 3.32 -25.77 3.32
CA ALA A 129 3.46 -25.94 1.88
C ALA A 129 2.13 -25.79 1.13
N THR A 130 1.04 -26.29 1.68
CA THR A 130 -0.30 -26.18 1.10
C THR A 130 -0.80 -24.75 1.15
N ALA A 131 -0.68 -24.05 2.28
CA ALA A 131 -1.03 -22.65 2.43
C ALA A 131 -0.19 -21.75 1.49
N MET A 132 1.12 -22.01 1.41
CA MET A 132 2.04 -21.32 0.50
C MET A 132 1.60 -21.47 -0.96
N LYS A 133 1.26 -22.69 -1.40
CA LYS A 133 0.78 -22.97 -2.75
C LYS A 133 -0.51 -22.20 -3.05
N ALA A 134 -1.45 -22.17 -2.10
CA ALA A 134 -2.70 -21.42 -2.24
C ALA A 134 -2.43 -19.89 -2.36
N VAL A 135 -1.53 -19.33 -1.56
CA VAL A 135 -1.15 -17.92 -1.63
C VAL A 135 -0.47 -17.60 -2.95
N LEU A 136 0.53 -18.35 -3.36
CA LEU A 136 1.28 -18.10 -4.60
C LEU A 136 0.43 -18.27 -5.87
N GLY A 137 -0.56 -19.15 -5.85
CA GLY A 137 -1.54 -19.32 -6.93
C GLY A 137 -2.65 -18.28 -6.97
N GLY A 138 -2.75 -17.43 -5.95
CA GLY A 138 -3.98 -16.73 -5.59
C GLY A 138 -4.04 -15.22 -5.76
N SER A 139 -3.27 -14.59 -6.66
CA SER A 139 -3.31 -13.12 -6.85
C SER A 139 -4.75 -12.60 -7.10
N GLN A 140 -5.59 -13.35 -7.78
CA GLN A 140 -6.95 -12.94 -8.11
C GLN A 140 -7.87 -12.90 -6.88
N TRP A 141 -7.83 -13.92 -6.00
CA TRP A 141 -8.68 -13.89 -4.81
C TRP A 141 -8.19 -12.83 -3.81
N ILE A 142 -6.86 -12.56 -3.73
CA ILE A 142 -6.34 -11.44 -2.93
C ILE A 142 -6.89 -10.11 -3.46
N MET A 143 -6.85 -9.87 -4.77
CA MET A 143 -7.44 -8.67 -5.37
C MET A 143 -8.91 -8.49 -4.99
N ASN A 144 -9.69 -9.56 -5.00
CA ASN A 144 -11.11 -9.53 -4.66
C ASN A 144 -11.38 -9.20 -3.18
N THR A 145 -10.39 -9.38 -2.30
CA THR A 145 -10.49 -9.02 -0.88
C THR A 145 -10.17 -7.56 -0.59
N ILE A 146 -9.45 -6.88 -1.52
CA ILE A 146 -9.13 -5.46 -1.38
C ILE A 146 -10.42 -4.66 -1.46
N GLY A 147 -10.81 -4.11 -0.31
CA GLY A 147 -11.99 -3.26 -0.23
C GLY A 147 -11.70 -1.83 -0.67
N ARG A 148 -12.31 -0.88 0.04
CA ARG A 148 -12.13 0.55 -0.26
C ARG A 148 -10.70 0.98 -0.01
N THR A 149 -10.01 1.43 -1.06
CA THR A 149 -8.69 2.07 -1.00
C THR A 149 -8.81 3.58 -0.79
N ILE A 150 -7.73 4.21 -0.37
CA ILE A 150 -7.64 5.66 -0.20
C ILE A 150 -6.89 6.24 -1.40
N PRO A 151 -7.55 7.03 -2.28
CA PRO A 151 -6.85 7.77 -3.33
C PRO A 151 -5.92 8.81 -2.70
N VAL A 152 -4.66 8.81 -3.12
CA VAL A 152 -3.62 9.70 -2.58
C VAL A 152 -3.11 10.65 -3.64
N VAL A 153 -2.73 10.14 -4.84
CA VAL A 153 -2.34 10.96 -5.98
C VAL A 153 -3.20 10.61 -7.18
N GLU A 154 -3.72 11.65 -7.85
CA GLU A 154 -4.47 11.53 -9.10
C GLU A 154 -4.10 12.70 -10.01
N CYS A 155 -3.27 12.43 -11.00
CA CYS A 155 -2.83 13.41 -11.97
C CYS A 155 -2.72 12.78 -13.37
N TYR A 156 -2.67 13.64 -14.39
CA TYR A 156 -2.57 13.18 -15.77
C TYR A 156 -1.73 14.14 -16.60
N GLN A 157 -1.24 13.67 -17.73
CA GLN A 157 -0.63 14.47 -18.78
C GLN A 157 -1.30 14.19 -20.12
N ILE A 158 -1.30 15.18 -21.00
CA ILE A 158 -1.80 15.04 -22.36
C ILE A 158 -0.61 14.78 -23.27
N LEU A 159 -0.58 13.61 -23.89
CA LEU A 159 0.49 13.20 -24.79
C LEU A 159 0.35 13.90 -26.16
N PRO A 160 1.41 13.95 -27.00
CA PRO A 160 1.37 14.55 -28.33
C PRO A 160 0.28 13.99 -29.25
N ASN A 161 -0.05 12.70 -29.09
CA ASN A 161 -1.14 12.02 -29.82
C ASN A 161 -2.54 12.27 -29.19
N LYS A 162 -2.67 13.22 -28.28
CA LYS A 162 -3.88 13.57 -27.51
C LYS A 162 -4.36 12.50 -26.51
N ASN A 163 -3.71 11.36 -26.39
CA ASN A 163 -4.00 10.39 -25.35
C ASN A 163 -3.72 10.98 -23.96
N LYS A 164 -4.39 10.41 -22.96
CA LYS A 164 -4.21 10.78 -21.56
C LYS A 164 -3.34 9.72 -20.89
N ASN A 165 -2.20 10.13 -20.34
CA ASN A 165 -1.42 9.30 -19.43
C ASN A 165 -1.83 9.66 -17.99
N VAL A 166 -2.48 8.74 -17.31
CA VAL A 166 -3.01 8.97 -15.96
C VAL A 166 -2.14 8.23 -14.94
N ARG A 167 -1.71 8.94 -13.90
CA ARG A 167 -1.02 8.37 -12.73
C ARG A 167 -1.97 8.34 -11.54
N ILE A 168 -2.10 7.15 -10.95
CA ILE A 168 -2.88 6.91 -9.74
C ILE A 168 -1.94 6.37 -8.66
N THR A 169 -2.04 6.94 -7.45
CA THR A 169 -1.46 6.35 -6.24
C THR A 169 -2.59 6.15 -5.24
N ILE A 170 -2.70 4.95 -4.72
CA ILE A 170 -3.67 4.57 -3.70
C ILE A 170 -2.95 3.98 -2.50
N ALA A 171 -3.56 4.11 -1.33
CA ALA A 171 -3.08 3.54 -0.08
C ALA A 171 -4.12 2.54 0.47
N TYR A 172 -3.63 1.49 1.09
CA TYR A 172 -4.43 0.49 1.78
C TYR A 172 -3.80 0.15 3.14
N ASN A 173 -4.60 0.04 4.17
CA ASN A 173 -4.09 -0.21 5.52
C ASN A 173 -3.55 -1.63 5.65
N VAL A 174 -2.32 -1.80 6.15
CA VAL A 174 -1.62 -3.09 6.27
C VAL A 174 -2.39 -4.07 7.15
N LYS A 175 -2.83 -3.64 8.33
CA LYS A 175 -3.59 -4.50 9.26
C LYS A 175 -4.86 -5.04 8.59
N THR A 176 -5.65 -4.17 7.98
CA THR A 176 -6.87 -4.57 7.25
C THR A 176 -6.54 -5.49 6.07
N ALA A 177 -5.40 -5.28 5.40
CA ALA A 177 -4.95 -6.10 4.30
C ALA A 177 -4.66 -7.53 4.75
N ASN A 178 -3.88 -7.68 5.82
CA ASN A 178 -3.49 -8.97 6.37
C ASN A 178 -4.70 -9.76 6.91
N GLU A 179 -5.57 -9.11 7.71
CA GLU A 179 -6.80 -9.74 8.22
C GLU A 179 -7.68 -10.29 7.09
N ARG A 180 -7.89 -9.50 6.03
CA ARG A 180 -8.70 -9.93 4.89
C ARG A 180 -8.03 -11.02 4.06
N ALA A 181 -6.72 -10.94 3.87
CA ALA A 181 -5.97 -11.95 3.13
C ALA A 181 -5.97 -13.28 3.87
N LYS A 182 -5.74 -13.30 5.18
CA LYS A 182 -5.80 -14.51 6.01
C LYS A 182 -7.20 -15.14 5.98
N LYS A 183 -8.26 -14.32 6.10
CA LYS A 183 -9.64 -14.80 5.97
C LYS A 183 -9.92 -15.43 4.61
N ALA A 184 -9.50 -14.78 3.53
CA ALA A 184 -9.70 -15.29 2.18
C ALA A 184 -8.85 -16.54 1.90
N LEU A 185 -7.64 -16.63 2.45
CA LEU A 185 -6.83 -17.84 2.40
C LEU A 185 -7.54 -19.00 3.08
N ARG A 186 -8.13 -18.78 4.26
CA ARG A 186 -8.95 -19.78 4.94
C ARG A 186 -10.11 -20.28 4.05
N GLU A 187 -10.87 -19.35 3.47
CA GLU A 187 -11.98 -19.69 2.57
C GLU A 187 -11.50 -20.48 1.34
N GLU A 188 -10.34 -20.13 0.79
CA GLU A 188 -9.77 -20.84 -0.35
C GLU A 188 -9.30 -22.26 0.01
N LEU A 189 -8.63 -22.44 1.15
CA LEU A 189 -8.22 -23.76 1.64
C LEU A 189 -9.42 -24.67 1.88
N VAL A 190 -10.49 -24.16 2.48
CA VAL A 190 -11.74 -24.89 2.67
C VAL A 190 -12.37 -25.32 1.33
N LYS A 191 -12.39 -24.45 0.33
CA LYS A 191 -12.88 -24.78 -1.04
C LYS A 191 -12.07 -25.88 -1.69
N GLN A 192 -10.75 -25.92 -1.40
CA GLN A 192 -9.85 -26.97 -1.91
C GLN A 192 -9.95 -28.28 -1.10
N GLY A 193 -10.82 -28.36 -0.10
CA GLY A 193 -11.01 -29.53 0.75
C GLY A 193 -9.87 -29.78 1.74
N VAL A 194 -9.07 -28.74 2.04
CA VAL A 194 -7.99 -28.83 3.02
C VAL A 194 -8.59 -28.81 4.43
N GLU A 195 -8.24 -29.80 5.24
CA GLU A 195 -8.57 -29.82 6.66
C GLU A 195 -7.71 -28.78 7.39
N ILE A 196 -8.34 -27.89 8.14
CA ILE A 196 -7.66 -26.81 8.85
C ILE A 196 -7.39 -27.28 10.29
N SER A 197 -6.12 -27.52 10.61
CA SER A 197 -5.71 -27.85 11.96
C SER A 197 -5.86 -26.67 12.92
N GLU A 198 -5.80 -26.93 14.23
CA GLU A 198 -5.80 -25.88 15.26
C GLU A 198 -4.64 -24.90 15.08
N LYS A 199 -3.46 -25.38 14.68
CA LYS A 199 -2.30 -24.52 14.43
C LYS A 199 -2.51 -23.59 13.23
N LEU A 200 -3.03 -24.11 12.13
CA LEU A 200 -3.34 -23.34 10.93
C LEU A 200 -4.48 -22.35 11.20
N GLU A 201 -5.50 -22.73 11.96
CA GLU A 201 -6.59 -21.84 12.38
C GLU A 201 -6.07 -20.70 13.25
N ASN A 202 -5.14 -20.97 14.20
CA ASN A 202 -4.51 -19.94 15.01
C ASN A 202 -3.72 -18.94 14.16
N PHE A 203 -2.91 -19.42 13.21
CA PHE A 203 -2.20 -18.56 12.25
C PHE A 203 -3.15 -17.67 11.44
N LEU A 204 -4.25 -18.25 10.95
CA LEU A 204 -5.24 -17.53 10.12
C LEU A 204 -6.06 -16.49 10.92
N ASN A 205 -6.20 -16.67 12.23
CA ASN A 205 -6.91 -15.78 13.14
C ASN A 205 -5.99 -14.82 13.90
N ASP A 206 -4.67 -14.96 13.77
CA ASP A 206 -3.70 -14.07 14.40
C ASP A 206 -3.83 -12.66 13.80
N LYS A 207 -3.94 -11.65 14.72
CA LYS A 207 -4.30 -10.26 14.38
C LYS A 207 -3.09 -9.35 14.42
#